data_485b30f0296a3b07e931523eca88dd99
#
_entry.id   485b30f0296a3b07e931523eca88dd99
#
_cell.length_a   1.000
_cell.length_b   1.000
_cell.length_c   1.000
_cell.angle_alpha   90.00
_cell.angle_beta   90.00
_cell.angle_gamma   90.00
#
_symmetry.space_group_name_H-M   'P 1'
#
loop_
_entity.id
_entity.type
_entity.pdbx_description
1 polymer ?
#
loop_
_entity_poly.entity_id
_entity_poly.type
_entity_poly.pdbx_seq_one_letter_code
_entity_poly.pdbx_strand_id
1 'polypeptide(L)'
;CHGARLQGGQAASLVDDAWTYGGDDASLAKSIREGQAEAGMPGFGSALTEQEIRALVIFIREKVDEARRAETVYAKPAGDTVVKSEEHAFRVETVTEGLETPWSIAFLPDGRMLVTEKPGRLRVVEKGKLLPEAVAGVPPVWTEGQGGLLDVAVHPEYAKNGWIYLSLSDPGADGTAMTKVLRGRLRDGRLVDHETLFEAPRALYRKGQVHFGSRFVF
;
A
#
# COMPACT_ATOMS: atom_id res chain seq x y z
N CYS A 1 -3.65 30.21 -13.28
CA CYS A 1 -4.99 30.69 -12.88
C CYS A 1 -5.59 29.80 -11.80
N HIS A 2 -5.62 28.46 -11.97
CA HIS A 2 -6.23 27.51 -11.01
C HIS A 2 -5.37 27.16 -9.78
N GLY A 3 -4.20 27.77 -9.60
CA GLY A 3 -3.26 27.47 -8.52
C GLY A 3 -2.33 26.29 -8.81
N ALA A 4 -1.19 26.23 -8.11
CA ALA A 4 -0.16 25.21 -8.37
C ALA A 4 -0.60 23.77 -8.06
N ARG A 5 -1.62 23.59 -7.22
CA ARG A 5 -2.24 22.30 -6.87
C ARG A 5 -3.69 22.20 -7.30
N LEU A 6 -4.10 23.04 -8.26
CA LEU A 6 -5.47 23.17 -8.78
C LEU A 6 -6.52 23.58 -7.72
N GLN A 7 -6.10 24.06 -6.56
CA GLN A 7 -6.96 24.46 -5.43
C GLN A 7 -7.70 25.79 -5.64
N GLY A 8 -7.53 26.42 -6.79
CA GLY A 8 -8.04 27.75 -7.07
C GLY A 8 -6.98 28.83 -6.90
N GLY A 9 -7.31 30.01 -7.41
CA GLY A 9 -6.48 31.20 -7.39
C GLY A 9 -7.20 32.34 -8.10
N GLN A 10 -6.69 32.81 -9.23
CA GLN A 10 -7.42 33.76 -10.09
C GLN A 10 -8.63 33.13 -10.76
N ALA A 11 -8.61 31.82 -10.96
CA ALA A 11 -9.73 31.02 -11.45
C ALA A 11 -10.21 30.06 -10.37
N ALA A 12 -11.41 29.49 -10.52
CA ALA A 12 -12.01 28.54 -9.60
C ALA A 12 -11.11 27.31 -9.36
N SER A 13 -11.30 26.67 -8.23
CA SER A 13 -10.71 25.35 -7.95
C SER A 13 -11.15 24.34 -9.00
N LEU A 14 -10.30 23.34 -9.27
CA LEU A 14 -10.63 22.17 -10.07
C LEU A 14 -10.68 20.89 -9.24
N VAL A 15 -10.60 21.00 -7.89
CA VAL A 15 -10.54 19.86 -6.98
C VAL A 15 -11.60 19.88 -5.88
N ASP A 16 -12.57 20.80 -5.95
CA ASP A 16 -13.63 20.97 -4.94
C ASP A 16 -15.01 20.46 -5.38
N ASP A 17 -15.09 19.75 -6.49
CA ASP A 17 -16.33 19.25 -7.11
C ASP A 17 -17.37 20.31 -7.52
N ALA A 18 -17.05 21.60 -7.43
CA ALA A 18 -17.91 22.69 -7.85
C ALA A 18 -17.66 23.10 -9.32
N TRP A 19 -18.43 22.53 -10.23
CA TRP A 19 -18.24 22.70 -11.68
C TRP A 19 -19.27 23.66 -12.29
N THR A 20 -18.84 24.85 -12.66
CA THR A 20 -19.71 25.86 -13.29
C THR A 20 -20.10 25.49 -14.73
N TYR A 21 -19.21 24.84 -15.48
CA TYR A 21 -19.37 24.53 -16.91
C TYR A 21 -19.50 23.04 -17.20
N GLY A 22 -19.89 22.26 -16.20
CA GLY A 22 -19.99 20.79 -16.25
C GLY A 22 -18.71 20.09 -15.81
N GLY A 23 -18.91 19.04 -15.02
CA GLY A 23 -17.82 18.29 -14.38
C GLY A 23 -17.56 16.91 -15.00
N ASP A 24 -18.26 16.53 -16.07
CA ASP A 24 -17.95 15.30 -16.80
C ASP A 24 -16.75 15.49 -17.76
N ASP A 25 -16.18 14.39 -18.23
CA ASP A 25 -14.97 14.41 -19.05
C ASP A 25 -15.15 15.17 -20.36
N ALA A 26 -16.33 15.07 -20.97
CA ALA A 26 -16.62 15.76 -22.21
C ALA A 26 -16.72 17.28 -22.01
N SER A 27 -17.35 17.70 -20.91
CA SER A 27 -17.46 19.12 -20.53
C SER A 27 -16.10 19.71 -20.16
N LEU A 28 -15.25 18.97 -19.42
CA LEU A 28 -13.88 19.38 -19.13
C LEU A 28 -13.06 19.52 -20.41
N ALA A 29 -13.08 18.51 -21.28
CA ALA A 29 -12.38 18.55 -22.55
C ALA A 29 -12.85 19.72 -23.43
N LYS A 30 -14.15 19.99 -23.48
CA LYS A 30 -14.73 21.13 -24.18
C LYS A 30 -14.22 22.45 -23.61
N SER A 31 -14.27 22.63 -22.29
CA SER A 31 -13.78 23.85 -21.63
C SER A 31 -12.29 24.09 -21.87
N ILE A 32 -11.48 23.05 -21.93
CA ILE A 32 -10.05 23.18 -22.28
C ILE A 32 -9.89 23.55 -23.75
N ARG A 33 -10.61 22.92 -24.64
CA ARG A 33 -10.51 23.14 -26.09
C ARG A 33 -10.98 24.54 -26.49
N GLU A 34 -12.17 24.92 -26.08
CA GLU A 34 -12.85 26.14 -26.52
C GLU A 34 -12.58 27.35 -25.61
N GLY A 35 -12.19 27.07 -24.35
CA GLY A 35 -12.06 28.11 -23.32
C GLY A 35 -13.42 28.51 -22.75
N GLN A 36 -13.34 29.48 -21.82
CA GLN A 36 -14.48 30.16 -21.20
C GLN A 36 -14.18 31.65 -21.18
N ALA A 37 -14.39 32.29 -22.32
CA ALA A 37 -13.93 33.68 -22.53
C ALA A 37 -14.52 34.67 -21.52
N GLU A 38 -15.78 34.48 -21.13
CA GLU A 38 -16.44 35.30 -20.10
C GLU A 38 -15.81 35.17 -18.72
N ALA A 39 -15.21 34.00 -18.43
CA ALA A 39 -14.47 33.72 -17.21
C ALA A 39 -12.95 33.98 -17.34
N GLY A 40 -12.50 34.50 -18.49
CA GLY A 40 -11.10 34.81 -18.76
C GLY A 40 -10.21 33.60 -19.02
N MET A 41 -10.78 32.44 -19.32
CA MET A 41 -10.04 31.24 -19.70
C MET A 41 -9.92 31.16 -21.24
N PRO A 42 -8.71 31.23 -21.81
CA PRO A 42 -8.51 31.04 -23.25
C PRO A 42 -8.77 29.60 -23.68
N GLY A 43 -9.16 29.39 -24.93
CA GLY A 43 -9.21 28.05 -25.52
C GLY A 43 -7.84 27.57 -25.96
N PHE A 44 -7.55 26.30 -25.72
CA PHE A 44 -6.27 25.68 -26.02
C PHE A 44 -6.33 24.71 -27.22
N GLY A 45 -7.46 24.60 -27.89
CA GLY A 45 -7.64 23.66 -29.01
C GLY A 45 -6.76 23.93 -30.25
N SER A 46 -6.20 25.15 -30.39
CA SER A 46 -5.21 25.45 -31.42
C SER A 46 -3.76 25.12 -30.99
N ALA A 47 -3.52 24.98 -29.69
CA ALA A 47 -2.18 24.76 -29.11
C ALA A 47 -1.97 23.32 -28.64
N LEU A 48 -3.03 22.59 -28.33
CA LEU A 48 -3.01 21.23 -27.81
C LEU A 48 -3.75 20.27 -28.75
N THR A 49 -3.20 19.09 -28.90
CA THR A 49 -3.85 17.97 -29.59
C THR A 49 -4.97 17.37 -28.73
N GLU A 50 -5.89 16.63 -29.33
CA GLU A 50 -6.95 15.91 -28.60
C GLU A 50 -6.39 14.92 -27.56
N GLN A 51 -5.23 14.34 -27.86
CA GLN A 51 -4.57 13.43 -26.91
C GLN A 51 -4.04 14.17 -25.67
N GLU A 52 -3.48 15.36 -25.84
CA GLU A 52 -3.01 16.20 -24.74
C GLU A 52 -4.18 16.76 -23.92
N ILE A 53 -5.28 17.16 -24.56
CA ILE A 53 -6.51 17.57 -23.87
C ILE A 53 -7.04 16.41 -23.01
N ARG A 54 -7.09 15.20 -23.57
CA ARG A 54 -7.49 14.01 -22.81
C ARG A 54 -6.55 13.73 -21.62
N ALA A 55 -5.25 13.89 -21.81
CA ALA A 55 -4.27 13.73 -20.72
C ALA A 55 -4.49 14.74 -19.59
N LEU A 56 -4.85 16.00 -19.94
CA LEU A 56 -5.19 17.02 -18.94
C LEU A 56 -6.48 16.68 -18.17
N VAL A 57 -7.49 16.14 -18.84
CA VAL A 57 -8.72 15.66 -18.16
C VAL A 57 -8.39 14.56 -17.16
N ILE A 58 -7.59 13.57 -17.56
CA ILE A 58 -7.13 12.50 -16.67
C ILE A 58 -6.36 13.08 -15.48
N PHE A 59 -5.42 14.00 -15.73
CA PHE A 59 -4.66 14.67 -14.67
C PHE A 59 -5.55 15.41 -13.67
N ILE A 60 -6.58 16.13 -14.14
CA ILE A 60 -7.56 16.79 -13.27
C ILE A 60 -8.29 15.76 -12.41
N ARG A 61 -8.74 14.64 -12.98
CA ARG A 61 -9.40 13.55 -12.22
C ARG A 61 -8.51 12.97 -11.13
N GLU A 62 -7.26 12.70 -11.46
CA GLU A 62 -6.29 12.22 -10.47
C GLU A 62 -6.12 13.21 -9.31
N LYS A 63 -6.08 14.52 -9.60
CA LYS A 63 -5.96 15.56 -8.57
C LYS A 63 -7.24 15.72 -7.74
N VAL A 64 -8.41 15.57 -8.32
CA VAL A 64 -9.68 15.50 -7.57
C VAL A 64 -9.69 14.32 -6.61
N ASP A 65 -9.30 13.13 -7.09
CA ASP A 65 -9.24 11.94 -6.26
C ASP A 65 -8.19 12.05 -5.15
N GLU A 66 -7.05 12.67 -5.44
CA GLU A 66 -6.00 12.95 -4.45
C GLU A 66 -6.53 13.90 -3.36
N ALA A 67 -7.23 14.96 -3.74
CA ALA A 67 -7.82 15.91 -2.80
C ALA A 67 -8.89 15.23 -1.93
N ARG A 68 -9.78 14.45 -2.51
CA ARG A 68 -10.78 13.66 -1.78
C ARG A 68 -10.16 12.69 -0.78
N ARG A 69 -9.09 12.01 -1.16
CA ARG A 69 -8.36 11.10 -0.27
C ARG A 69 -7.69 11.85 0.88
N ALA A 70 -7.15 13.04 0.63
CA ALA A 70 -6.54 13.88 1.66
C ALA A 70 -7.56 14.39 2.69
N GLU A 71 -8.81 14.63 2.27
CA GLU A 71 -9.92 15.03 3.16
C GLU A 71 -10.59 13.84 3.86
N THR A 72 -10.39 12.62 3.36
CA THR A 72 -10.99 11.43 3.94
C THR A 72 -10.29 11.06 5.23
N VAL A 73 -10.87 11.43 6.35
CA VAL A 73 -10.49 10.90 7.66
C VAL A 73 -11.08 9.52 7.81
N TYR A 74 -10.25 8.48 7.70
CA TYR A 74 -10.67 7.11 8.01
C TYR A 74 -10.85 7.00 9.53
N ALA A 75 -12.08 7.20 9.98
CA ALA A 75 -12.41 6.94 11.38
C ALA A 75 -12.23 5.44 11.67
N LYS A 76 -11.64 5.13 12.82
CA LYS A 76 -11.63 3.74 13.31
C LYS A 76 -13.09 3.27 13.43
N PRO A 77 -13.43 2.07 12.93
CA PRO A 77 -14.74 1.52 13.15
C PRO A 77 -15.02 1.44 14.66
N ALA A 78 -16.20 1.91 15.11
CA ALA A 78 -16.65 1.62 16.46
C ALA A 78 -16.91 0.11 16.55
N GLY A 79 -16.41 -0.56 17.59
CA GLY A 79 -16.45 -2.03 17.72
C GLY A 79 -17.85 -2.64 17.76
N ASP A 80 -18.90 -1.83 17.94
CA ASP A 80 -20.31 -2.21 17.90
C ASP A 80 -21.00 -1.90 16.56
N THR A 81 -20.30 -1.24 15.62
CA THR A 81 -20.87 -0.87 14.33
C THR A 81 -21.04 -2.09 13.44
N VAL A 82 -22.29 -2.38 13.10
CA VAL A 82 -22.63 -3.43 12.14
C VAL A 82 -22.62 -2.85 10.73
N VAL A 83 -21.73 -3.37 9.89
CA VAL A 83 -21.64 -3.06 8.46
C VAL A 83 -22.45 -4.09 7.68
N LYS A 84 -23.37 -3.63 6.84
CA LYS A 84 -24.14 -4.49 5.94
C LYS A 84 -23.50 -4.49 4.57
N SER A 85 -23.20 -5.67 4.04
CA SER A 85 -22.87 -5.89 2.63
C SER A 85 -24.08 -6.53 1.91
N GLU A 86 -23.94 -6.87 0.64
CA GLU A 86 -25.02 -7.52 -0.12
C GLU A 86 -25.47 -8.85 0.50
N GLU A 87 -24.51 -9.67 0.94
CA GLU A 87 -24.76 -11.04 1.40
C GLU A 87 -24.68 -11.18 2.93
N HIS A 88 -23.92 -10.31 3.62
CA HIS A 88 -23.58 -10.49 5.03
C HIS A 88 -23.72 -9.22 5.85
N ALA A 89 -23.88 -9.41 7.16
CA ALA A 89 -23.67 -8.36 8.14
C ALA A 89 -22.48 -8.73 9.02
N PHE A 90 -21.54 -7.83 9.21
CA PHE A 90 -20.32 -8.06 10.00
C PHE A 90 -19.98 -6.85 10.86
N ARG A 91 -19.17 -7.09 11.88
CA ARG A 91 -18.55 -6.03 12.69
C ARG A 91 -17.06 -5.97 12.39
N VAL A 92 -16.52 -4.76 12.42
CA VAL A 92 -15.09 -4.55 12.32
C VAL A 92 -14.55 -4.27 13.72
N GLU A 93 -13.68 -5.15 14.20
CA GLU A 93 -13.11 -5.05 15.54
C GLU A 93 -11.60 -4.81 15.43
N THR A 94 -11.09 -3.84 16.21
CA THR A 94 -9.63 -3.63 16.31
C THR A 94 -9.06 -4.71 17.22
N VAL A 95 -8.24 -5.60 16.66
CA VAL A 95 -7.60 -6.69 17.40
C VAL A 95 -6.42 -6.18 18.24
N THR A 96 -5.58 -5.33 17.63
CA THR A 96 -4.41 -4.74 18.29
C THR A 96 -4.00 -3.44 17.61
N GLU A 97 -3.17 -2.67 18.29
CA GLU A 97 -2.60 -1.41 17.80
C GLU A 97 -1.08 -1.40 17.96
N GLY A 98 -0.42 -0.34 17.45
CA GLY A 98 1.03 -0.15 17.61
C GLY A 98 1.90 -0.89 16.60
N LEU A 99 1.31 -1.43 15.52
CA LEU A 99 2.04 -1.97 14.38
C LEU A 99 2.49 -0.84 13.44
N GLU A 100 3.71 -0.97 12.92
CA GLU A 100 4.26 -0.03 11.94
C GLU A 100 4.26 -0.64 10.54
N THR A 101 3.43 -0.10 9.66
CA THR A 101 3.29 -0.56 8.27
C THR A 101 3.18 -2.09 8.17
N PRO A 102 2.13 -2.70 8.78
CA PRO A 102 1.94 -4.14 8.73
C PRO A 102 1.68 -4.58 7.29
N TRP A 103 2.28 -5.70 6.89
CA TRP A 103 2.17 -6.21 5.52
C TRP A 103 1.36 -7.50 5.42
N SER A 104 1.67 -8.49 6.25
CA SER A 104 1.02 -9.79 6.21
C SER A 104 0.78 -10.34 7.62
N ILE A 105 -0.22 -11.22 7.73
CA ILE A 105 -0.59 -11.91 8.96
C ILE A 105 -0.71 -13.40 8.72
N ALA A 106 -0.24 -14.21 9.66
CA ALA A 106 -0.43 -15.65 9.70
C ALA A 106 -0.83 -16.11 11.10
N PHE A 107 -1.67 -17.13 11.17
CA PHE A 107 -2.18 -17.66 12.43
C PHE A 107 -1.43 -18.93 12.81
N LEU A 108 -0.90 -18.97 14.03
CA LEU A 108 -0.32 -20.15 14.63
C LEU A 108 -1.42 -21.07 15.19
N PRO A 109 -1.20 -22.39 15.24
CA PRO A 109 -2.19 -23.32 15.81
C PRO A 109 -2.55 -23.08 17.28
N ASP A 110 -1.73 -22.38 18.02
CA ASP A 110 -1.97 -22.01 19.42
C ASP A 110 -2.78 -20.71 19.57
N GLY A 111 -3.23 -20.11 18.48
CA GLY A 111 -4.03 -18.90 18.45
C GLY A 111 -3.22 -17.58 18.44
N ARG A 112 -1.90 -17.65 18.53
CA ARG A 112 -1.06 -16.45 18.30
C ARG A 112 -1.07 -16.07 16.81
N MET A 113 -0.85 -14.79 16.55
CA MET A 113 -0.70 -14.28 15.21
C MET A 113 0.73 -13.77 14.99
N LEU A 114 1.28 -14.08 13.85
CA LEU A 114 2.51 -13.49 13.33
C LEU A 114 2.16 -12.37 12.38
N VAL A 115 2.74 -11.21 12.56
CA VAL A 115 2.53 -10.05 11.69
C VAL A 115 3.88 -9.54 11.22
N THR A 116 4.06 -9.43 9.91
CA THR A 116 5.24 -8.77 9.36
C THR A 116 5.01 -7.27 9.30
N GLU A 117 6.03 -6.52 9.72
CA GLU A 117 6.10 -5.09 9.54
C GLU A 117 7.15 -4.77 8.47
N LYS A 118 6.79 -3.90 7.53
CA LYS A 118 7.66 -3.52 6.41
C LYS A 118 9.10 -3.15 6.83
N PRO A 119 9.36 -2.44 7.93
CA PRO A 119 10.72 -2.14 8.38
C PRO A 119 11.60 -3.35 8.75
N GLY A 120 11.10 -4.57 8.65
CA GLY A 120 11.87 -5.80 8.86
C GLY A 120 11.60 -6.49 10.20
N ARG A 121 10.52 -6.14 10.88
CA ARG A 121 10.16 -6.78 12.15
C ARG A 121 9.07 -7.83 11.93
N LEU A 122 9.29 -9.01 12.51
CA LEU A 122 8.24 -10.01 12.69
C LEU A 122 7.67 -9.85 14.10
N ARG A 123 6.39 -9.54 14.19
CA ARG A 123 5.70 -9.27 15.46
C ARG A 123 4.79 -10.44 15.84
N VAL A 124 4.59 -10.58 17.13
CA VAL A 124 3.66 -11.58 17.69
C VAL A 124 2.51 -10.86 18.38
N VAL A 125 1.29 -11.27 18.05
CA VAL A 125 0.08 -10.85 18.78
C VAL A 125 -0.47 -12.06 19.51
N GLU A 126 -0.62 -11.95 20.81
CA GLU A 126 -1.14 -13.00 21.68
C GLU A 126 -2.36 -12.48 22.45
N LYS A 127 -3.49 -13.19 22.35
CA LYS A 127 -4.74 -12.83 23.05
C LYS A 127 -5.14 -11.36 22.82
N GLY A 128 -5.00 -10.88 21.57
CA GLY A 128 -5.32 -9.51 21.19
C GLY A 128 -4.30 -8.46 21.63
N LYS A 129 -3.15 -8.85 22.15
CA LYS A 129 -2.10 -7.92 22.59
C LYS A 129 -0.84 -8.10 21.76
N LEU A 130 -0.33 -6.99 21.23
CA LEU A 130 0.96 -6.95 20.58
C LEU A 130 2.05 -7.15 21.63
N LEU A 131 2.89 -8.18 21.49
CA LEU A 131 4.03 -8.36 22.36
C LEU A 131 5.04 -7.23 22.14
N PRO A 132 5.67 -6.69 23.20
CA PRO A 132 6.56 -5.54 23.07
C PRO A 132 7.79 -5.84 22.20
N GLU A 133 8.34 -7.04 22.32
CA GLU A 133 9.54 -7.43 21.60
C GLU A 133 9.21 -8.03 20.22
N ALA A 134 9.94 -7.62 19.21
CA ALA A 134 9.92 -8.28 17.91
C ALA A 134 10.66 -9.63 17.97
N VAL A 135 10.27 -10.55 17.10
CA VAL A 135 10.99 -11.82 16.93
C VAL A 135 12.43 -11.53 16.50
N ALA A 136 13.37 -11.93 17.32
CA ALA A 136 14.80 -11.78 17.02
C ALA A 136 15.24 -12.74 15.91
N GLY A 137 16.33 -12.42 15.20
CA GLY A 137 16.93 -13.31 14.20
C GLY A 137 16.28 -13.22 12.82
N VAL A 138 15.34 -12.32 12.58
CA VAL A 138 14.87 -12.01 11.22
C VAL A 138 16.02 -11.34 10.46
N PRO A 139 16.35 -11.79 9.22
CA PRO A 139 17.41 -11.18 8.43
C PRO A 139 17.15 -9.70 8.13
N PRO A 140 18.19 -8.90 7.86
CA PRO A 140 18.04 -7.54 7.40
C PRO A 140 17.23 -7.49 6.10
N VAL A 141 16.44 -6.44 5.94
CA VAL A 141 15.63 -6.19 4.75
C VAL A 141 15.94 -4.83 4.14
N TRP A 142 15.76 -4.73 2.83
CA TRP A 142 15.80 -3.47 2.13
C TRP A 142 14.39 -2.84 2.15
N THR A 143 14.24 -1.59 2.60
CA THR A 143 12.94 -1.04 3.02
C THR A 143 12.40 0.09 2.14
N GLU A 144 13.13 0.50 1.10
CA GLU A 144 12.68 1.60 0.25
C GLU A 144 11.52 1.19 -0.67
N GLY A 145 10.67 2.14 -1.02
CA GLY A 145 9.52 1.94 -1.90
C GLY A 145 8.60 0.82 -1.41
N GLN A 146 8.42 -0.22 -2.21
CA GLN A 146 7.61 -1.41 -1.88
C GLN A 146 8.42 -2.50 -1.16
N GLY A 147 9.72 -2.30 -0.93
CA GLY A 147 10.57 -3.27 -0.26
C GLY A 147 10.31 -3.38 1.24
N GLY A 148 10.74 -4.47 1.84
CA GLY A 148 10.62 -4.72 3.27
C GLY A 148 10.56 -6.20 3.63
N LEU A 149 10.16 -6.50 4.86
CA LEU A 149 9.68 -7.82 5.25
C LEU A 149 8.24 -7.96 4.74
N LEU A 150 8.00 -8.95 3.91
CA LEU A 150 6.79 -9.05 3.10
C LEU A 150 5.85 -10.12 3.67
N ASP A 151 5.69 -11.24 2.99
CA ASP A 151 4.74 -12.25 3.42
C ASP A 151 5.27 -13.15 4.53
N VAL A 152 4.36 -13.64 5.35
CA VAL A 152 4.60 -14.70 6.32
C VAL A 152 3.56 -15.79 6.15
N ALA A 153 3.99 -17.03 6.15
CA ALA A 153 3.10 -18.19 6.15
C ALA A 153 3.55 -19.23 7.16
N VAL A 154 2.58 -19.94 7.70
CA VAL A 154 2.78 -21.06 8.61
C VAL A 154 2.63 -22.36 7.82
N HIS A 155 3.57 -23.28 7.97
CA HIS A 155 3.48 -24.57 7.28
C HIS A 155 2.19 -25.32 7.66
N PRO A 156 1.49 -25.97 6.72
CA PRO A 156 0.25 -26.71 7.03
C PRO A 156 0.42 -27.75 8.16
N GLU A 157 1.60 -28.36 8.26
CA GLU A 157 1.95 -29.29 9.34
C GLU A 157 2.83 -28.63 10.43
N TYR A 158 2.60 -27.36 10.72
CA TYR A 158 3.40 -26.60 11.70
C TYR A 158 3.54 -27.31 13.04
N ALA A 159 2.47 -27.93 13.54
CA ALA A 159 2.48 -28.66 14.80
C ALA A 159 3.52 -29.80 14.82
N LYS A 160 3.90 -30.35 13.67
CA LYS A 160 4.91 -31.41 13.55
C LYS A 160 6.31 -30.85 13.33
N ASN A 161 6.45 -29.79 12.55
CA ASN A 161 7.74 -29.36 12.02
C ASN A 161 8.18 -27.95 12.46
N GLY A 162 7.25 -27.11 12.94
CA GLY A 162 7.52 -25.76 13.43
C GLY A 162 7.95 -24.74 12.37
N TRP A 163 7.79 -25.06 11.07
CA TRP A 163 8.24 -24.17 10.02
C TRP A 163 7.31 -22.98 9.78
N ILE A 164 7.91 -21.80 9.72
CA ILE A 164 7.32 -20.59 9.15
C ILE A 164 8.14 -20.13 7.94
N TYR A 165 7.50 -19.51 7.00
CA TYR A 165 8.09 -19.00 5.76
C TYR A 165 8.03 -17.49 5.74
N LEU A 166 9.09 -16.88 5.31
CA LEU A 166 9.18 -15.41 5.16
C LEU A 166 9.67 -15.10 3.75
N SER A 167 9.08 -14.09 3.15
CA SER A 167 9.63 -13.43 1.98
C SER A 167 10.03 -12.01 2.33
N LEU A 168 11.08 -11.53 1.73
CA LEU A 168 11.64 -10.24 2.01
C LEU A 168 12.38 -9.65 0.80
N SER A 169 12.60 -8.36 0.82
CA SER A 169 13.51 -7.70 -0.09
C SER A 169 14.92 -7.79 0.46
N ASP A 170 15.70 -8.72 -0.06
CA ASP A 170 17.08 -8.95 0.36
C ASP A 170 17.99 -7.83 -0.15
N PRO A 171 18.74 -7.15 0.72
CA PRO A 171 19.62 -6.07 0.31
C PRO A 171 20.84 -6.60 -0.46
N GLY A 172 21.13 -5.96 -1.59
CA GLY A 172 22.34 -6.13 -2.35
C GLY A 172 23.33 -4.98 -2.11
N ALA A 173 24.43 -4.97 -2.88
CA ALA A 173 25.35 -3.85 -2.88
C ALA A 173 24.73 -2.63 -3.57
N ASP A 174 25.24 -1.43 -3.23
CA ASP A 174 24.93 -0.17 -3.91
C ASP A 174 23.43 0.18 -4.05
N GLY A 175 22.63 -0.18 -3.04
CA GLY A 175 21.19 0.10 -3.02
C GLY A 175 20.39 -0.76 -3.99
N THR A 176 20.90 -1.91 -4.37
CA THR A 176 20.16 -2.93 -5.11
C THR A 176 19.41 -3.86 -4.16
N ALA A 177 18.33 -4.47 -4.63
CA ALA A 177 17.60 -5.45 -3.87
C ALA A 177 16.95 -6.50 -4.79
N MET A 178 16.58 -7.63 -4.21
CA MET A 178 15.81 -8.67 -4.89
C MET A 178 14.98 -9.45 -3.87
N THR A 179 13.92 -10.10 -4.32
CA THR A 179 13.10 -10.95 -3.46
C THR A 179 13.88 -12.19 -3.04
N LYS A 180 13.82 -12.49 -1.75
CA LYS A 180 14.35 -13.71 -1.14
C LYS A 180 13.26 -14.39 -0.35
N VAL A 181 13.29 -15.72 -0.34
CA VAL A 181 12.41 -16.57 0.45
C VAL A 181 13.25 -17.44 1.36
N LEU A 182 12.86 -17.49 2.61
CA LEU A 182 13.46 -18.38 3.61
C LEU A 182 12.36 -19.03 4.45
N ARG A 183 12.74 -20.11 5.14
CA ARG A 183 11.96 -20.65 6.26
C ARG A 183 12.82 -20.70 7.51
N GLY A 184 12.16 -20.77 8.64
CA GLY A 184 12.81 -20.90 9.94
C GLY A 184 11.81 -21.43 10.97
N ARG A 185 12.28 -21.65 12.19
CA ARG A 185 11.46 -22.06 13.33
C ARG A 185 11.42 -20.99 14.39
N LEU A 186 10.24 -20.80 14.96
CA LEU A 186 10.08 -19.85 16.06
C LEU A 186 10.33 -20.58 17.41
N ARG A 187 11.41 -20.20 18.11
CA ARG A 187 11.75 -20.72 19.45
C ARG A 187 12.13 -19.56 20.35
N ASP A 188 11.50 -19.49 21.51
CA ASP A 188 11.82 -18.50 22.56
C ASP A 188 11.93 -17.05 22.03
N GLY A 189 10.96 -16.64 21.23
CA GLY A 189 10.93 -15.30 20.63
C GLY A 189 12.00 -15.05 19.55
N ARG A 190 12.61 -16.11 19.01
CA ARG A 190 13.64 -16.01 17.97
C ARG A 190 13.29 -16.88 16.76
N LEU A 191 13.62 -16.38 15.59
CA LEU A 191 13.66 -17.15 14.36
C LEU A 191 15.01 -17.89 14.29
N VAL A 192 14.97 -19.20 14.29
CA VAL A 192 16.15 -20.09 14.26
C VAL A 192 16.04 -21.09 13.12
N ASP A 193 17.09 -21.89 12.92
CA ASP A 193 17.15 -22.94 11.89
C ASP A 193 16.83 -22.40 10.48
N HIS A 194 17.43 -21.29 10.12
CA HIS A 194 17.16 -20.60 8.84
C HIS A 194 17.59 -21.46 7.65
N GLU A 195 16.69 -21.61 6.69
CA GLU A 195 16.98 -22.21 5.39
C GLU A 195 16.52 -21.27 4.28
N THR A 196 17.45 -20.86 3.40
CA THR A 196 17.10 -20.11 2.20
C THR A 196 16.48 -21.05 1.18
N LEU A 197 15.26 -20.78 0.76
CA LEU A 197 14.53 -21.57 -0.24
C LEU A 197 14.67 -20.97 -1.64
N PHE A 198 14.73 -19.65 -1.73
CA PHE A 198 14.96 -18.92 -2.97
C PHE A 198 15.79 -17.69 -2.71
N GLU A 199 16.81 -17.52 -3.51
CA GLU A 199 17.62 -16.30 -3.62
C GLU A 199 18.09 -16.18 -5.07
N ALA A 200 17.81 -15.04 -5.70
CA ALA A 200 18.26 -14.79 -7.05
C ALA A 200 19.79 -14.60 -7.09
N PRO A 201 20.46 -14.94 -8.19
CA PRO A 201 21.87 -14.57 -8.38
C PRO A 201 22.08 -13.07 -8.18
N ARG A 202 23.16 -12.68 -7.47
CA ARG A 202 23.45 -11.27 -7.16
C ARG A 202 23.50 -10.37 -8.40
N ALA A 203 23.88 -10.89 -9.55
CA ALA A 203 23.87 -10.16 -10.82
C ALA A 203 22.46 -9.72 -11.28
N LEU A 204 21.41 -10.31 -10.73
CA LEU A 204 20.01 -9.95 -11.03
C LEU A 204 19.41 -8.92 -10.07
N TYR A 205 20.14 -8.54 -9.02
CA TYR A 205 19.69 -7.49 -8.11
C TYR A 205 19.62 -6.15 -8.85
N ARG A 206 18.55 -5.39 -8.59
CA ARG A 206 18.26 -4.15 -9.32
C ARG A 206 18.11 -2.98 -8.36
N LYS A 207 18.49 -1.80 -8.85
CA LYS A 207 18.05 -0.54 -8.27
C LYS A 207 16.60 -0.32 -8.65
N GLY A 208 15.71 -0.53 -7.74
CA GLY A 208 14.28 -0.38 -7.98
C GLY A 208 13.52 -0.50 -6.67
N GLN A 209 12.40 0.20 -6.60
CA GLN A 209 11.63 0.33 -5.36
C GLN A 209 10.29 -0.41 -5.42
N VAL A 210 10.07 -1.20 -6.47
CA VAL A 210 8.76 -1.79 -6.77
C VAL A 210 8.88 -3.26 -7.20
N HIS A 211 7.74 -3.96 -7.20
CA HIS A 211 7.55 -5.30 -7.78
C HIS A 211 8.31 -6.43 -7.08
N PHE A 212 8.43 -6.39 -5.75
CA PHE A 212 9.02 -7.50 -4.98
C PHE A 212 8.08 -8.72 -4.87
N GLY A 213 6.82 -8.59 -5.30
CA GLY A 213 5.84 -9.66 -5.26
C GLY A 213 5.45 -10.04 -3.85
N SER A 214 5.17 -11.29 -3.67
CA SER A 214 5.09 -12.01 -2.42
C SER A 214 3.68 -12.40 -1.96
N ARG A 215 3.40 -13.69 -2.13
CA ARG A 215 2.31 -14.39 -1.47
C ARG A 215 2.63 -15.88 -1.46
N PHE A 216 2.50 -16.52 -0.29
CA PHE A 216 2.64 -17.96 -0.16
C PHE A 216 1.31 -18.67 -0.29
N VAL A 217 1.34 -19.79 -1.00
CA VAL A 217 0.23 -20.74 -1.09
C VAL A 217 0.81 -22.16 -0.94
N PHE A 218 0.13 -23.00 -0.13
CA PHE A 218 0.47 -24.42 0.07
C PHE A 218 -0.60 -25.31 -0.54
#